data_b765920ea75dbbfedd66946656afc554
#
_entry.id   b765920ea75dbbfedd66946656afc554
#
_cell.length_a   1.000
_cell.length_b   1.000
_cell.length_c   1.000
_cell.angle_alpha   90.00
_cell.angle_beta   90.00
_cell.angle_gamma   90.00
#
_symmetry.space_group_name_H-M   'P 1'
#
loop_
_entity.id
_entity.type
_entity.pdbx_description
1 polymer ?
#
loop_
_entity_poly.entity_id
_entity_poly.type
_entity_poly.pdbx_seq_one_letter_code
_entity_poly.pdbx_strand_id
1 'polypeptide(L)'
;LSAYASESLAHYMVPEVYVQLEKMPVTQNGKIDKKALPKPAAQPKNLKEPQTPMQKKIFEIVADVVENDFFGTDTSFYRAGLSSISAMKLCILISEEFGVTVKTSDIHENNTVEKLEKYVMLAPKIRTYEKREVYPLTGSQKGIFAECMKNPESTVYNIPFLFELESSVDVQKLSDAISQMI
;
A
#
# COMPACT_ATOMS: atom_id res chain seq x y z
N LEU A 1 -6.79 -21.75 -15.46
CA LEU A 1 -7.90 -20.78 -15.43
C LEU A 1 -7.38 -19.36 -15.19
N SER A 2 -6.51 -19.14 -14.19
CA SER A 2 -5.96 -17.79 -13.91
C SER A 2 -5.20 -17.22 -15.11
N ALA A 3 -4.30 -17.99 -15.75
CA ALA A 3 -3.57 -17.55 -16.94
C ALA A 3 -4.53 -17.17 -18.10
N TYR A 4 -5.53 -18.00 -18.34
CA TYR A 4 -6.54 -17.72 -19.37
C TYR A 4 -7.35 -16.45 -19.06
N ALA A 5 -7.73 -16.25 -17.79
CA ALA A 5 -8.46 -15.04 -17.39
C ALA A 5 -7.58 -13.77 -17.54
N SER A 6 -6.28 -13.89 -17.28
CA SER A 6 -5.33 -12.76 -17.40
C SER A 6 -5.10 -12.30 -18.85
N GLU A 7 -5.42 -13.13 -19.85
CA GLU A 7 -5.32 -12.75 -21.26
C GLU A 7 -6.41 -11.74 -21.67
N SER A 8 -7.56 -11.76 -21.00
CA SER A 8 -8.74 -10.98 -21.38
C SER A 8 -9.20 -9.98 -20.31
N LEU A 9 -8.79 -10.14 -19.06
CA LEU A 9 -9.19 -9.32 -17.94
C LEU A 9 -8.03 -8.48 -17.41
N ALA A 10 -8.34 -7.27 -16.97
CA ALA A 10 -7.38 -6.49 -16.18
C ALA A 10 -6.99 -7.28 -14.91
N HIS A 11 -5.76 -7.13 -14.42
CA HIS A 11 -5.22 -7.96 -13.34
C HIS A 11 -6.09 -7.96 -12.07
N TYR A 12 -6.74 -6.83 -11.75
CA TYR A 12 -7.65 -6.69 -10.60
C TYR A 12 -9.01 -7.37 -10.80
N MET A 13 -9.33 -7.80 -12.02
CA MET A 13 -10.56 -8.54 -12.35
C MET A 13 -10.34 -10.06 -12.39
N VAL A 14 -9.08 -10.50 -12.38
CA VAL A 14 -8.76 -11.94 -12.41
C VAL A 14 -9.08 -12.56 -11.06
N PRO A 15 -9.97 -13.58 -10.99
CA PRO A 15 -10.26 -14.24 -9.71
C PRO A 15 -9.00 -14.88 -9.11
N GLU A 16 -8.80 -14.68 -7.83
CA GLU A 16 -7.65 -15.23 -7.10
C GLU A 16 -7.81 -16.72 -6.78
N VAL A 17 -9.04 -17.14 -6.51
CA VAL A 17 -9.35 -18.50 -6.10
C VAL A 17 -10.43 -19.09 -6.99
N TYR A 18 -10.18 -20.30 -7.47
CA TYR A 18 -11.12 -21.09 -8.25
C TYR A 18 -11.45 -22.34 -7.46
N VAL A 19 -12.74 -22.58 -7.21
CA VAL A 19 -13.22 -23.78 -6.54
C VAL A 19 -14.02 -24.61 -7.55
N GLN A 20 -13.55 -25.81 -7.84
CA GLN A 20 -14.28 -26.74 -8.70
C GLN A 20 -15.38 -27.43 -7.90
N LEU A 21 -16.60 -27.41 -8.42
CA LEU A 21 -17.76 -28.06 -7.83
C LEU A 21 -18.25 -29.16 -8.78
N GLU A 22 -18.64 -30.30 -8.23
CA GLU A 22 -19.29 -31.35 -9.02
C GLU A 22 -20.68 -30.89 -9.47
N LYS A 23 -21.40 -30.15 -8.61
CA LYS A 23 -22.72 -29.61 -8.89
C LYS A 23 -22.90 -28.26 -8.22
N MET A 24 -23.46 -27.30 -8.96
CA MET A 24 -23.77 -25.99 -8.44
C MET A 24 -24.94 -26.07 -7.44
N PRO A 25 -24.78 -25.61 -6.19
CA PRO A 25 -25.87 -25.59 -5.24
C PRO A 25 -26.95 -24.58 -5.66
N VAL A 26 -28.20 -25.00 -5.60
CA VAL A 26 -29.34 -24.14 -5.95
C VAL A 26 -30.38 -24.13 -4.84
N THR A 27 -31.03 -23.00 -4.65
CA THR A 27 -32.16 -22.85 -3.76
C THR A 27 -33.40 -23.57 -4.29
N GLN A 28 -34.43 -23.72 -3.47
CA GLN A 28 -35.72 -24.31 -3.89
C GLN A 28 -36.35 -23.61 -5.10
N ASN A 29 -36.02 -22.33 -5.32
CA ASN A 29 -36.51 -21.54 -6.45
C ASN A 29 -35.55 -21.59 -7.68
N GLY A 30 -34.59 -22.50 -7.70
CA GLY A 30 -33.66 -22.67 -8.82
C GLY A 30 -32.57 -21.61 -8.96
N LYS A 31 -32.41 -20.67 -8.00
CA LYS A 31 -31.33 -19.69 -8.01
C LYS A 31 -30.08 -20.26 -7.30
N ILE A 32 -28.89 -19.80 -7.68
CA ILE A 32 -27.63 -20.21 -7.05
C ILE A 32 -27.69 -19.92 -5.53
N ASP A 33 -27.48 -20.95 -4.71
CA ASP A 33 -27.38 -20.80 -3.26
C ASP A 33 -25.94 -20.43 -2.87
N LYS A 34 -25.68 -19.12 -2.77
CA LYS A 34 -24.36 -18.61 -2.38
C LYS A 34 -23.94 -19.02 -0.96
N LYS A 35 -24.90 -19.33 -0.06
CA LYS A 35 -24.59 -19.75 1.32
C LYS A 35 -24.14 -21.20 1.41
N ALA A 36 -24.58 -22.03 0.46
CA ALA A 36 -24.19 -23.43 0.36
C ALA A 36 -22.89 -23.64 -0.45
N LEU A 37 -22.27 -22.57 -0.97
CA LEU A 37 -20.96 -22.69 -1.61
C LEU A 37 -19.89 -23.05 -0.57
N PRO A 38 -19.01 -24.03 -0.86
CA PRO A 38 -17.93 -24.36 0.05
C PRO A 38 -16.98 -23.15 0.17
N LYS A 39 -16.51 -22.91 1.38
CA LYS A 39 -15.41 -21.96 1.56
C LYS A 39 -14.18 -22.49 0.83
N PRO A 40 -13.41 -21.63 0.15
CA PRO A 40 -12.16 -22.06 -0.48
C PRO A 40 -11.33 -22.79 0.59
N ALA A 41 -11.06 -24.09 0.37
CA ALA A 41 -10.08 -24.75 1.21
C ALA A 41 -8.73 -24.05 0.98
N ALA A 42 -8.14 -23.54 2.03
CA ALA A 42 -6.74 -23.13 2.00
C ALA A 42 -5.96 -24.41 1.61
N GLN A 43 -5.60 -24.54 0.33
CA GLN A 43 -4.71 -25.60 -0.06
C GLN A 43 -3.39 -25.32 0.66
N PRO A 44 -2.85 -26.24 1.44
CA PRO A 44 -1.48 -26.17 1.89
C PRO A 44 -0.60 -26.37 0.65
N LYS A 45 -0.40 -25.31 -0.12
CA LYS A 45 0.75 -25.24 -1.01
C LYS A 45 1.95 -25.28 -0.08
N ASN A 46 2.98 -26.01 -0.45
CA ASN A 46 4.30 -25.86 0.16
C ASN A 46 4.67 -24.39 -0.01
N LEU A 47 4.35 -23.58 1.02
CA LEU A 47 4.67 -22.16 1.02
C LEU A 47 6.19 -22.07 1.06
N LYS A 48 6.74 -21.31 0.14
CA LYS A 48 8.18 -21.12 0.09
C LYS A 48 8.59 -20.20 1.24
N GLU A 49 9.38 -20.74 2.17
CA GLU A 49 9.82 -20.00 3.34
C GLU A 49 10.95 -19.00 3.02
N PRO A 50 11.07 -17.91 3.80
CA PRO A 50 12.16 -16.96 3.67
C PRO A 50 13.52 -17.63 3.93
N GLN A 51 14.46 -17.51 3.01
CA GLN A 51 15.78 -18.16 3.06
C GLN A 51 16.88 -17.21 3.60
N THR A 52 16.74 -15.90 3.39
CA THR A 52 17.73 -14.91 3.83
C THR A 52 17.21 -14.08 5.01
N PRO A 53 18.09 -13.48 5.81
CA PRO A 53 17.67 -12.56 6.86
C PRO A 53 16.83 -11.39 6.33
N MET A 54 17.16 -10.89 5.14
CA MET A 54 16.42 -9.81 4.48
C MET A 54 15.02 -10.27 4.05
N GLN A 55 14.90 -11.47 3.48
CA GLN A 55 13.58 -12.06 3.16
C GLN A 55 12.72 -12.24 4.40
N LYS A 56 13.30 -12.69 5.51
CA LYS A 56 12.57 -12.83 6.78
C LYS A 56 12.01 -11.48 7.24
N LYS A 57 12.84 -10.44 7.20
CA LYS A 57 12.42 -9.11 7.62
C LYS A 57 11.36 -8.50 6.71
N ILE A 58 11.52 -8.63 5.39
CA ILE A 58 10.50 -8.21 4.41
C ILE A 58 9.20 -8.99 4.64
N PHE A 59 9.29 -10.31 4.85
CA PHE A 59 8.11 -11.15 5.09
C PHE A 59 7.35 -10.69 6.35
N GLU A 60 8.05 -10.46 7.47
CA GLU A 60 7.46 -9.96 8.72
C GLU A 60 6.73 -8.64 8.50
N ILE A 61 7.37 -7.67 7.83
CA ILE A 61 6.77 -6.36 7.54
C ILE A 61 5.51 -6.52 6.66
N VAL A 62 5.58 -7.37 5.63
CA VAL A 62 4.43 -7.61 4.77
C VAL A 62 3.31 -8.29 5.53
N ALA A 63 3.61 -9.32 6.34
CA ALA A 63 2.62 -10.04 7.14
C ALA A 63 1.86 -9.11 8.09
N ASP A 64 2.57 -8.20 8.76
CA ASP A 64 1.99 -7.19 9.65
C ASP A 64 1.09 -6.20 8.88
N VAL A 65 1.51 -5.80 7.67
CA VAL A 65 0.76 -4.83 6.86
C VAL A 65 -0.51 -5.43 6.27
N VAL A 66 -0.49 -6.71 5.88
CA VAL A 66 -1.65 -7.42 5.29
C VAL A 66 -2.47 -8.17 6.34
N GLU A 67 -2.03 -8.19 7.60
CA GLU A 67 -2.65 -8.93 8.71
C GLU A 67 -2.84 -10.43 8.37
N ASN A 68 -1.86 -11.00 7.68
CA ASN A 68 -1.89 -12.38 7.20
C ASN A 68 -0.46 -12.90 7.07
N ASP A 69 -0.15 -14.00 7.73
CA ASP A 69 1.16 -14.68 7.68
C ASP A 69 1.15 -15.94 6.80
N PHE A 70 -0.01 -16.25 6.20
CA PHE A 70 -0.20 -17.46 5.40
C PHE A 70 0.07 -17.24 3.91
N PHE A 71 1.30 -16.90 3.55
CA PHE A 71 1.77 -16.75 2.16
C PHE A 71 3.24 -17.15 2.02
N GLY A 72 3.68 -17.46 0.81
CA GLY A 72 5.08 -17.82 0.51
C GLY A 72 5.88 -16.60 0.00
N THR A 73 7.21 -16.72 -0.03
CA THR A 73 8.11 -15.67 -0.53
C THR A 73 7.93 -15.36 -2.02
N ASP A 74 7.30 -16.27 -2.78
CA ASP A 74 6.93 -16.13 -4.18
C ASP A 74 5.47 -15.73 -4.40
N THR A 75 4.69 -15.59 -3.31
CA THR A 75 3.29 -15.18 -3.37
C THR A 75 3.20 -13.68 -3.61
N SER A 76 2.32 -13.26 -4.52
CA SER A 76 2.03 -11.83 -4.73
C SER A 76 1.42 -11.22 -3.47
N PHE A 77 1.92 -10.06 -3.04
CA PHE A 77 1.39 -9.32 -1.89
C PHE A 77 -0.09 -9.00 -2.02
N TYR A 78 -0.58 -8.73 -3.23
CA TYR A 78 -2.01 -8.51 -3.50
C TYR A 78 -2.85 -9.75 -3.24
N ARG A 79 -2.30 -10.93 -3.51
CA ARG A 79 -2.94 -12.21 -3.16
C ARG A 79 -2.89 -12.50 -1.66
N ALA A 80 -1.89 -11.98 -0.97
CA ALA A 80 -1.79 -12.06 0.48
C ALA A 80 -2.74 -11.08 1.19
N GLY A 81 -3.31 -10.08 0.47
CA GLY A 81 -4.27 -9.11 1.02
C GLY A 81 -3.83 -7.64 0.92
N LEU A 82 -2.72 -7.34 0.23
CA LEU A 82 -2.25 -5.96 0.09
C LEU A 82 -3.24 -5.13 -0.72
N SER A 83 -3.73 -4.04 -0.13
CA SER A 83 -4.54 -3.01 -0.78
C SER A 83 -3.66 -1.84 -1.24
N SER A 84 -4.24 -0.93 -2.04
CA SER A 84 -3.51 0.29 -2.45
C SER A 84 -3.12 1.18 -1.27
N ILE A 85 -3.95 1.24 -0.22
CA ILE A 85 -3.65 2.01 0.99
C ILE A 85 -2.55 1.33 1.80
N SER A 86 -2.64 0.01 2.02
CA SER A 86 -1.62 -0.73 2.74
C SER A 86 -0.29 -0.80 1.98
N ALA A 87 -0.30 -0.68 0.64
CA ALA A 87 0.91 -0.57 -0.16
C ALA A 87 1.71 0.71 0.16
N MET A 88 1.03 1.84 0.44
CA MET A 88 1.72 3.06 0.89
C MET A 88 2.38 2.87 2.26
N LYS A 89 1.69 2.21 3.20
CA LYS A 89 2.27 1.86 4.50
C LYS A 89 3.48 0.95 4.34
N LEU A 90 3.39 -0.05 3.46
CA LEU A 90 4.49 -0.96 3.15
C LEU A 90 5.71 -0.20 2.59
N CYS A 91 5.51 0.77 1.69
CA CYS A 91 6.61 1.60 1.17
C CYS A 91 7.38 2.31 2.29
N ILE A 92 6.66 2.91 3.26
CA ILE A 92 7.26 3.63 4.38
C ILE A 92 8.08 2.67 5.23
N LEU A 93 7.48 1.55 5.66
CA LEU A 93 8.14 0.58 6.54
C LEU A 93 9.38 -0.05 5.90
N ILE A 94 9.31 -0.43 4.62
CA ILE A 94 10.47 -0.94 3.88
C ILE A 94 11.55 0.14 3.71
N SER A 95 11.14 1.37 3.42
CA SER A 95 12.09 2.48 3.27
C SER A 95 12.83 2.76 4.56
N GLU A 96 12.14 2.80 5.69
CA GLU A 96 12.73 3.03 7.02
C GLU A 96 13.64 1.89 7.45
N GLU A 97 13.17 0.64 7.31
CA GLU A 97 13.93 -0.55 7.74
C GLU A 97 15.26 -0.71 6.99
N PHE A 98 15.25 -0.47 5.68
CA PHE A 98 16.43 -0.72 4.84
C PHE A 98 17.18 0.55 4.42
N GLY A 99 16.71 1.74 4.81
CA GLY A 99 17.34 3.02 4.48
C GLY A 99 17.31 3.32 2.98
N VAL A 100 16.28 2.88 2.27
CA VAL A 100 16.14 3.02 0.82
C VAL A 100 14.85 3.75 0.45
N THR A 101 14.82 4.37 -0.73
CA THR A 101 13.59 5.01 -1.22
C THR A 101 12.77 4.01 -2.01
N VAL A 102 11.55 3.71 -1.54
CA VAL A 102 10.59 2.80 -2.18
C VAL A 102 9.29 3.55 -2.46
N LYS A 103 8.80 3.43 -3.69
CA LYS A 103 7.53 4.01 -4.14
C LYS A 103 6.48 2.91 -4.30
N THR A 104 5.22 3.30 -4.37
CA THR A 104 4.11 2.34 -4.61
C THR A 104 4.22 1.62 -5.95
N SER A 105 4.77 2.28 -6.99
CA SER A 105 5.09 1.63 -8.27
C SER A 105 6.09 0.49 -8.11
N ASP A 106 7.11 0.69 -7.25
CA ASP A 106 8.16 -0.31 -7.03
C ASP A 106 7.60 -1.55 -6.32
N ILE A 107 6.68 -1.36 -5.35
CA ILE A 107 5.96 -2.46 -4.72
C ILE A 107 5.08 -3.21 -5.73
N HIS A 108 4.44 -2.48 -6.65
CA HIS A 108 3.61 -3.10 -7.68
C HIS A 108 4.42 -3.99 -8.62
N GLU A 109 5.57 -3.53 -9.08
CA GLU A 109 6.48 -4.26 -9.97
C GLU A 109 7.18 -5.42 -9.23
N ASN A 110 7.55 -5.21 -7.96
CA ASN A 110 8.26 -6.16 -7.12
C ASN A 110 7.35 -6.74 -6.03
N ASN A 111 6.20 -7.25 -6.40
CA ASN A 111 5.10 -7.63 -5.52
C ASN A 111 5.22 -9.00 -4.84
N THR A 112 6.44 -9.52 -4.66
CA THR A 112 6.74 -10.71 -3.86
C THR A 112 7.97 -10.47 -3.00
N VAL A 113 8.13 -11.21 -1.90
CA VAL A 113 9.30 -11.07 -1.01
C VAL A 113 10.62 -11.22 -1.77
N GLU A 114 10.71 -12.21 -2.68
CA GLU A 114 11.91 -12.46 -3.47
C GLU A 114 12.25 -11.32 -4.45
N LYS A 115 11.25 -10.74 -5.07
CA LYS A 115 11.45 -9.62 -5.99
C LYS A 115 11.79 -8.35 -5.22
N LEU A 116 11.09 -8.10 -4.12
CA LEU A 116 11.30 -6.91 -3.30
C LEU A 116 12.68 -6.94 -2.65
N GLU A 117 13.18 -8.09 -2.21
CA GLU A 117 14.56 -8.24 -1.73
C GLU A 117 15.57 -7.77 -2.78
N LYS A 118 15.45 -8.29 -4.01
CA LYS A 118 16.35 -7.91 -5.12
C LYS A 118 16.28 -6.41 -5.42
N TYR A 119 15.09 -5.84 -5.39
CA TYR A 119 14.89 -4.41 -5.59
C TYR A 119 15.55 -3.60 -4.48
N VAL A 120 15.31 -3.93 -3.21
CA VAL A 120 15.85 -3.23 -2.04
C VAL A 120 17.38 -3.23 -2.04
N MET A 121 18.02 -4.31 -2.48
CA MET A 121 19.48 -4.39 -2.61
C MET A 121 20.06 -3.36 -3.60
N LEU A 122 19.29 -2.96 -4.59
CA LEU A 122 19.70 -2.05 -5.67
C LEU A 122 19.06 -0.67 -5.57
N ALA A 123 18.09 -0.52 -4.69
CA ALA A 123 17.31 0.71 -4.54
C ALA A 123 18.17 1.90 -4.08
N PRO A 124 17.84 3.11 -4.52
CA PRO A 124 18.55 4.30 -4.09
C PRO A 124 18.37 4.50 -2.57
N LYS A 125 19.46 4.76 -1.87
CA LYS A 125 19.41 5.09 -0.44
C LYS A 125 18.63 6.36 -0.19
N ILE A 126 17.95 6.43 0.95
CA ILE A 126 17.28 7.64 1.40
C ILE A 126 18.32 8.75 1.49
N ARG A 127 18.05 9.87 0.81
CA ARG A 127 18.85 11.08 0.98
C ARG A 127 18.45 11.72 2.29
N THR A 128 19.32 11.70 3.27
CA THR A 128 19.18 12.50 4.48
C THR A 128 19.61 13.92 4.19
N TYR A 129 18.73 14.88 4.46
CA TYR A 129 19.06 16.29 4.38
C TYR A 129 19.33 16.83 5.79
N GLU A 130 20.35 17.66 5.93
CA GLU A 130 20.53 18.39 7.16
C GLU A 130 19.28 19.22 7.47
N LYS A 131 18.74 19.04 8.68
CA LYS A 131 17.62 19.86 9.12
C LYS A 131 18.12 21.30 9.29
N ARG A 132 17.51 22.23 8.57
CA ARG A 132 17.83 23.67 8.60
C ARG A 132 16.65 24.44 9.16
N GLU A 133 16.92 25.55 9.82
CA GLU A 133 15.86 26.46 10.28
C GLU A 133 15.20 27.19 9.10
N VAL A 134 15.94 27.39 8.02
CA VAL A 134 15.44 28.10 6.82
C VAL A 134 15.87 27.36 5.57
N TYR A 135 14.94 27.16 4.67
CA TYR A 135 15.15 26.55 3.36
C TYR A 135 14.91 27.56 2.23
N PRO A 136 15.67 27.49 1.12
CA PRO A 136 15.40 28.32 -0.04
C PRO A 136 14.05 27.96 -0.67
N LEU A 137 13.31 28.96 -1.09
CA LEU A 137 12.05 28.76 -1.79
C LEU A 137 12.24 27.99 -3.09
N THR A 138 11.35 27.03 -3.35
CA THR A 138 11.25 26.37 -4.65
C THR A 138 10.77 27.35 -5.73
N GLY A 139 10.88 26.96 -7.02
CA GLY A 139 10.41 27.79 -8.13
C GLY A 139 8.93 28.17 -7.99
N SER A 140 8.06 27.21 -7.63
CA SER A 140 6.63 27.45 -7.44
C SER A 140 6.36 28.38 -6.24
N GLN A 141 7.05 28.17 -5.13
CA GLN A 141 6.93 29.03 -3.94
C GLN A 141 7.39 30.45 -4.21
N LYS A 142 8.45 30.66 -5.02
CA LYS A 142 8.90 32.00 -5.43
C LYS A 142 7.83 32.75 -6.22
N GLY A 143 7.10 32.05 -7.11
CA GLY A 143 5.99 32.64 -7.87
C GLY A 143 4.85 33.11 -6.98
N ILE A 144 4.41 32.24 -6.06
CA ILE A 144 3.36 32.57 -5.09
C ILE A 144 3.81 33.72 -4.17
N PHE A 145 5.03 33.65 -3.65
CA PHE A 145 5.60 34.70 -2.80
C PHE A 145 5.65 36.06 -3.50
N ALA A 146 6.10 36.11 -4.75
CA ALA A 146 6.15 37.34 -5.54
C ALA A 146 4.77 37.94 -5.74
N GLU A 147 3.73 37.11 -5.96
CA GLU A 147 2.36 37.62 -6.08
C GLU A 147 1.80 38.11 -4.77
N CYS A 148 2.04 37.44 -3.65
CA CYS A 148 1.66 37.89 -2.32
C CYS A 148 2.35 39.20 -1.94
N MET A 149 3.59 39.41 -2.35
CA MET A 149 4.31 40.68 -2.11
C MET A 149 3.73 41.85 -2.91
N LYS A 150 3.20 41.61 -4.12
CA LYS A 150 2.53 42.63 -4.91
C LYS A 150 1.18 43.05 -4.32
N ASN A 151 0.45 42.10 -3.79
CA ASN A 151 -0.90 42.26 -3.25
C ASN A 151 -1.01 41.64 -1.85
N PRO A 152 -0.47 42.26 -0.80
CA PRO A 152 -0.44 41.69 0.55
C PRO A 152 -1.80 41.32 1.14
N GLU A 153 -2.87 42.03 0.72
CA GLU A 153 -4.25 41.77 1.15
C GLU A 153 -4.96 40.69 0.34
N SER A 154 -4.29 40.12 -0.68
CA SER A 154 -4.90 39.11 -1.55
C SER A 154 -5.00 37.79 -0.85
N THR A 155 -6.17 37.18 -0.90
CA THR A 155 -6.45 35.80 -0.39
C THR A 155 -6.53 34.77 -1.48
N VAL A 156 -6.09 35.07 -2.72
CA VAL A 156 -6.24 34.20 -3.90
C VAL A 156 -5.61 32.83 -3.71
N TYR A 157 -4.53 32.73 -2.93
CA TYR A 157 -3.86 31.47 -2.66
C TYR A 157 -4.31 30.80 -1.35
N ASN A 158 -5.26 31.39 -0.62
CA ASN A 158 -5.81 30.78 0.57
C ASN A 158 -6.90 29.80 0.17
N ILE A 159 -6.75 28.53 0.53
CA ILE A 159 -7.74 27.48 0.32
C ILE A 159 -8.24 27.05 1.71
N PRO A 160 -9.34 27.66 2.19
CA PRO A 160 -9.89 27.32 3.50
C PRO A 160 -10.57 25.95 3.43
N PHE A 161 -10.30 25.12 4.43
CA PHE A 161 -11.00 23.86 4.67
C PHE A 161 -11.67 23.94 6.03
N LEU A 162 -12.92 23.51 6.09
CA LEU A 162 -13.66 23.35 7.34
C LEU A 162 -14.04 21.87 7.49
N PHE A 163 -13.67 21.29 8.61
CA PHE A 163 -14.02 19.92 8.97
C PHE A 163 -14.76 19.92 10.30
N GLU A 164 -15.83 19.13 10.38
CA GLU A 164 -16.46 18.77 11.63
C GLU A 164 -15.80 17.48 12.14
N LEU A 165 -15.27 17.53 13.36
CA LEU A 165 -14.59 16.38 13.96
C LEU A 165 -15.55 15.68 14.92
N GLU A 166 -15.47 14.35 14.97
CA GLU A 166 -16.16 13.59 16.00
C GLU A 166 -15.64 13.96 17.39
N SER A 167 -16.50 13.90 18.41
CA SER A 167 -16.15 14.23 19.79
C SER A 167 -15.06 13.34 20.39
N SER A 168 -14.78 12.20 19.78
CA SER A 168 -13.72 11.26 20.16
C SER A 168 -12.32 11.70 19.73
N VAL A 169 -12.20 12.70 18.83
CA VAL A 169 -10.92 13.16 18.30
C VAL A 169 -10.22 14.06 19.31
N ASP A 170 -9.01 13.69 19.69
CA ASP A 170 -8.11 14.51 20.49
C ASP A 170 -7.52 15.64 19.60
N VAL A 171 -8.08 16.83 19.75
CA VAL A 171 -7.71 18.02 18.94
C VAL A 171 -6.24 18.39 19.13
N GLN A 172 -5.69 18.20 20.34
CA GLN A 172 -4.29 18.55 20.60
C GLN A 172 -3.36 17.58 19.86
N LYS A 173 -3.63 16.28 19.90
CA LYS A 173 -2.83 15.28 19.14
C LYS A 173 -2.92 15.50 17.64
N LEU A 174 -4.11 15.88 17.14
CA LEU A 174 -4.28 16.23 15.73
C LEU A 174 -3.45 17.46 15.33
N SER A 175 -3.49 18.51 16.16
CA SER A 175 -2.69 19.72 15.95
C SER A 175 -1.19 19.43 15.95
N ASP A 176 -0.73 18.64 16.91
CA ASP A 176 0.68 18.25 17.01
C ASP A 176 1.12 17.42 15.79
N ALA A 177 0.27 16.49 15.32
CA ALA A 177 0.53 15.72 14.12
C ALA A 177 0.62 16.59 12.87
N ILE A 178 -0.29 17.56 12.70
CA ILE A 178 -0.24 18.52 11.58
C ILE A 178 1.05 19.36 11.64
N SER A 179 1.42 19.83 12.83
CA SER A 179 2.63 20.64 13.01
C SER A 179 3.92 19.88 12.73
N GLN A 180 3.91 18.54 12.84
CA GLN A 180 5.06 17.70 12.47
C GLN A 180 5.18 17.49 10.96
N MET A 181 4.10 17.72 10.20
CA MET A 181 4.08 17.53 8.75
C MET A 181 4.53 18.79 7.98
N ILE A 182 4.54 19.95 8.65
CA ILE A 182 4.91 21.25 8.11
C ILE A 182 6.36 21.59 8.48
#